data_f62a50541d3260525de160cae89ca88b
#
_entry.id   f62a50541d3260525de160cae89ca88b
#
_cell.length_a   1.000
_cell.length_b   1.000
_cell.length_c   1.000
_cell.angle_alpha   90.00
_cell.angle_beta   90.00
_cell.angle_gamma   90.00
#
_symmetry.space_group_name_H-M   'P 1'
#
loop_
_entity.id
_entity.type
_entity.pdbx_description
1 polymer ?
#
loop_
_entity_poly.entity_id
_entity_poly.type
_entity_poly.pdbx_seq_one_letter_code
_entity_poly.pdbx_strand_id
1 'polypeptide(L)'
;MYAHILLPTDGSELSKMAIREGVDLAKALGARVTVVTVTTPFHVFSGILSMLTDAPEQYGKHMTARAAQYLDVAKKIAAVAGVPCDAVDVEHEHPYQAIIETAQNRGCDAILMASHGRHGMSAIVLGSETLKVLTHSIVPIIVYRQPRASIAQLAAAS
;
A
#
# COMPACT_ATOMS: atom_id res chain seq x y z
N MET A 1 3.83 15.46 -16.24
CA MET A 1 4.37 14.08 -16.07
C MET A 1 4.61 13.91 -14.58
N TYR A 2 4.29 12.75 -13.99
CA TYR A 2 4.45 12.55 -12.55
C TYR A 2 5.94 12.58 -12.16
N ALA A 3 6.25 13.29 -11.07
CA ALA A 3 7.62 13.44 -10.54
C ALA A 3 7.79 12.80 -9.16
N HIS A 4 6.71 12.57 -8.43
CA HIS A 4 6.74 11.97 -7.11
C HIS A 4 5.49 11.11 -6.86
N ILE A 5 5.65 9.79 -6.78
CA ILE A 5 4.56 8.84 -6.66
C ILE A 5 4.50 8.29 -5.23
N LEU A 6 3.31 8.33 -4.60
CA LEU A 6 3.05 7.63 -3.33
C LEU A 6 2.64 6.19 -3.61
N LEU A 7 3.25 5.24 -2.87
CA LEU A 7 3.01 3.80 -2.96
C LEU A 7 2.54 3.26 -1.60
N PRO A 8 1.24 3.16 -1.33
CA PRO A 8 0.72 2.53 -0.12
C PRO A 8 0.94 1.02 -0.11
N THR A 9 1.30 0.47 1.05
CA THR A 9 1.45 -0.97 1.25
C THR A 9 0.84 -1.44 2.57
N ASP A 10 0.19 -2.58 2.55
CA ASP A 10 -0.26 -3.33 3.72
C ASP A 10 0.50 -4.67 3.88
N GLY A 11 1.53 -4.87 3.07
CA GLY A 11 2.35 -6.07 3.05
C GLY A 11 1.70 -7.27 2.34
N SER A 12 0.51 -7.12 1.77
CA SER A 12 -0.11 -8.16 0.93
C SER A 12 0.70 -8.40 -0.35
N GLU A 13 0.55 -9.57 -0.97
CA GLU A 13 1.22 -9.88 -2.23
C GLU A 13 0.80 -8.91 -3.34
N LEU A 14 -0.49 -8.54 -3.39
CA LEU A 14 -0.97 -7.59 -4.38
C LEU A 14 -0.38 -6.19 -4.17
N SER A 15 -0.23 -5.72 -2.93
CA SER A 15 0.44 -4.44 -2.65
C SER A 15 1.92 -4.47 -3.01
N LYS A 16 2.61 -5.60 -2.82
CA LYS A 16 4.01 -5.76 -3.27
C LYS A 16 4.12 -5.71 -4.79
N MET A 17 3.16 -6.29 -5.52
CA MET A 17 3.10 -6.19 -6.98
C MET A 17 2.85 -4.75 -7.41
N ALA A 18 1.91 -4.06 -6.76
CA ALA A 18 1.65 -2.64 -7.02
C ALA A 18 2.89 -1.76 -6.76
N ILE A 19 3.70 -2.07 -5.74
CA ILE A 19 4.98 -1.39 -5.50
C ILE A 19 5.94 -1.61 -6.66
N ARG A 20 6.09 -2.84 -7.16
CA ARG A 20 6.97 -3.11 -8.31
C ARG A 20 6.54 -2.31 -9.53
N GLU A 21 5.27 -2.35 -9.89
CA GLU A 21 4.72 -1.56 -10.99
C GLU A 21 4.91 -0.06 -10.79
N GLY A 22 4.70 0.45 -9.56
CA GLY A 22 4.90 1.84 -9.24
C GLY A 22 6.36 2.28 -9.33
N VAL A 23 7.29 1.42 -8.92
CA VAL A 23 8.74 1.66 -9.05
C VAL A 23 9.16 1.62 -10.52
N ASP A 24 8.65 0.68 -11.31
CA ASP A 24 8.95 0.61 -12.76
C ASP A 24 8.40 1.83 -13.49
N LEU A 25 7.19 2.28 -13.14
CA LEU A 25 6.61 3.52 -13.65
C LEU A 25 7.47 4.73 -13.27
N ALA A 26 7.86 4.85 -12.01
CA ALA A 26 8.71 5.94 -11.52
C ALA A 26 10.06 5.97 -12.26
N LYS A 27 10.67 4.80 -12.46
CA LYS A 27 11.91 4.67 -13.24
C LYS A 27 11.74 5.18 -14.68
N ALA A 28 10.67 4.78 -15.34
CA ALA A 28 10.38 5.21 -16.72
C ALA A 28 10.14 6.72 -16.83
N LEU A 29 9.61 7.35 -15.79
CA LEU A 29 9.31 8.77 -15.73
C LEU A 29 10.47 9.63 -15.17
N GLY A 30 11.51 9.02 -14.61
CA GLY A 30 12.55 9.73 -13.85
C GLY A 30 12.02 10.31 -12.53
N ALA A 31 10.97 9.69 -11.98
CA ALA A 31 10.31 10.12 -10.74
C ALA A 31 10.94 9.46 -9.51
N ARG A 32 10.68 10.04 -8.34
CA ARG A 32 10.95 9.42 -7.03
C ARG A 32 9.68 8.79 -6.47
N VAL A 33 9.85 7.93 -5.47
CA VAL A 33 8.72 7.32 -4.77
C VAL A 33 8.76 7.58 -3.27
N THR A 34 7.60 7.65 -2.65
CA THR A 34 7.42 7.50 -1.20
C THR A 34 6.55 6.28 -0.94
N VAL A 35 7.04 5.35 -0.13
CA VAL A 35 6.23 4.21 0.31
C VAL A 35 5.63 4.53 1.67
N VAL A 36 4.33 4.28 1.83
CA VAL A 36 3.63 4.45 3.11
C VAL A 36 2.98 3.16 3.56
N THR A 37 3.16 2.82 4.82
CA THR A 37 2.32 1.84 5.52
C THR A 37 1.54 2.55 6.62
N VAL A 38 0.31 2.11 6.87
CA VAL A 38 -0.53 2.71 7.91
C VAL A 38 -0.80 1.67 8.99
N THR A 39 -0.43 2.04 10.20
CA THR A 39 -0.67 1.25 11.40
C THR A 39 -1.91 1.78 12.12
N THR A 40 -2.86 0.91 12.41
CA THR A 40 -4.09 1.31 13.11
C THR A 40 -3.89 1.18 14.62
N PRO A 41 -4.20 2.21 15.44
CA PRO A 41 -4.07 2.15 16.88
C PRO A 41 -4.88 1.02 17.53
N PHE A 42 -4.38 0.47 18.64
CA PHE A 42 -5.00 -0.66 19.34
C PHE A 42 -6.45 -0.42 19.76
N HIS A 43 -6.80 0.78 20.18
CA HIS A 43 -8.15 1.10 20.66
C HIS A 43 -9.24 0.96 19.58
N VAL A 44 -8.89 1.05 18.31
CA VAL A 44 -9.83 0.83 17.19
C VAL A 44 -10.22 -0.65 17.08
N PHE A 45 -9.32 -1.56 17.48
CA PHE A 45 -9.57 -3.00 17.47
C PHE A 45 -10.17 -3.54 18.78
N SER A 46 -10.00 -2.82 19.89
CA SER A 46 -10.41 -3.30 21.22
C SER A 46 -11.92 -3.47 21.38
N GLY A 47 -12.73 -2.81 20.54
CA GLY A 47 -14.19 -3.00 20.51
C GLY A 47 -14.66 -4.39 20.06
N ILE A 48 -13.79 -5.16 19.38
CA ILE A 48 -14.09 -6.50 18.86
C ILE A 48 -13.28 -7.58 19.58
N LEU A 49 -12.12 -7.25 20.16
CA LEU A 49 -11.13 -8.19 20.70
C LEU A 49 -10.85 -8.03 22.18
N SER A 50 -11.75 -7.43 22.97
CA SER A 50 -11.58 -7.27 24.42
C SER A 50 -11.47 -8.62 25.22
N MET A 51 -11.45 -9.75 24.54
CA MET A 51 -11.30 -11.07 25.13
C MET A 51 -9.95 -11.76 24.86
N LEU A 52 -9.04 -11.15 24.10
CA LEU A 52 -7.70 -11.70 23.87
C LEU A 52 -6.66 -10.83 24.60
N THR A 53 -6.07 -11.41 25.59
CA THR A 53 -5.22 -10.87 26.66
C THR A 53 -3.82 -10.39 26.25
N ASP A 54 -3.61 -9.91 25.05
CA ASP A 54 -2.31 -9.33 24.70
C ASP A 54 -2.26 -7.86 25.11
N ALA A 55 -1.27 -7.55 25.95
CA ALA A 55 -1.07 -6.20 26.43
C ALA A 55 -0.90 -5.21 25.26
N PRO A 56 -1.46 -3.98 25.33
CA PRO A 56 -1.34 -2.96 24.29
C PRO A 56 0.09 -2.72 23.80
N GLU A 57 1.08 -2.87 24.69
CA GLU A 57 2.50 -2.73 24.35
C GLU A 57 3.01 -3.83 23.41
N GLN A 58 2.56 -5.07 23.56
CA GLN A 58 2.97 -6.17 22.66
C GLN A 58 2.34 -5.99 21.28
N TYR A 59 1.09 -5.56 21.22
CA TYR A 59 0.44 -5.21 19.96
C TYR A 59 1.21 -4.11 19.22
N GLY A 60 1.54 -3.01 19.89
CA GLY A 60 2.30 -1.90 19.32
C GLY A 60 3.66 -2.35 18.76
N LYS A 61 4.42 -3.15 19.53
CA LYS A 61 5.72 -3.70 19.09
C LYS A 61 5.57 -4.59 17.85
N HIS A 62 4.56 -5.46 17.81
CA HIS A 62 4.31 -6.32 16.65
C HIS A 62 3.93 -5.51 15.41
N MET A 63 3.07 -4.50 15.56
CA MET A 63 2.65 -3.67 14.43
C MET A 63 3.80 -2.84 13.87
N THR A 64 4.63 -2.25 14.74
CA THR A 64 5.83 -1.51 14.33
C THR A 64 6.83 -2.43 13.60
N ALA A 65 7.08 -3.63 14.11
CA ALA A 65 7.97 -4.58 13.46
C ALA A 65 7.46 -5.02 12.08
N ARG A 66 6.16 -5.24 11.94
CA ARG A 66 5.54 -5.56 10.65
C ARG A 66 5.61 -4.40 9.67
N ALA A 67 5.32 -3.18 10.12
CA ALA A 67 5.44 -1.98 9.31
C ALA A 67 6.88 -1.82 8.77
N ALA A 68 7.88 -1.94 9.65
CA ALA A 68 9.28 -1.88 9.27
C ALA A 68 9.65 -2.94 8.22
N GLN A 69 9.14 -4.17 8.35
CA GLN A 69 9.36 -5.23 7.38
C GLN A 69 8.76 -4.92 6.01
N TYR A 70 7.54 -4.35 5.95
CA TYR A 70 6.91 -3.99 4.67
C TYR A 70 7.67 -2.87 3.98
N LEU A 71 8.07 -1.85 4.72
CA LEU A 71 8.84 -0.73 4.21
C LEU A 71 10.24 -1.17 3.73
N ASP A 72 10.89 -2.10 4.44
CA ASP A 72 12.18 -2.65 4.03
C ASP A 72 12.09 -3.40 2.69
N VAL A 73 11.07 -4.22 2.51
CA VAL A 73 10.82 -4.90 1.22
C VAL A 73 10.65 -3.88 0.09
N ALA A 74 9.86 -2.84 0.31
CA ALA A 74 9.62 -1.81 -0.70
C ALA A 74 10.89 -1.01 -1.04
N LYS A 75 11.68 -0.63 -0.02
CA LYS A 75 12.98 0.03 -0.22
C LYS A 75 13.94 -0.83 -1.05
N LYS A 76 13.99 -2.14 -0.79
CA LYS A 76 14.84 -3.06 -1.57
C LYS A 76 14.41 -3.12 -3.03
N ILE A 77 13.10 -3.16 -3.31
CA ILE A 77 12.58 -3.12 -4.68
C ILE A 77 13.03 -1.84 -5.40
N ALA A 78 12.85 -0.69 -4.77
CA ALA A 78 13.25 0.60 -5.33
C ALA A 78 14.77 0.71 -5.53
N ALA A 79 15.57 0.24 -4.56
CA ALA A 79 17.03 0.25 -4.63
C ALA A 79 17.55 -0.59 -5.81
N VAL A 80 17.01 -1.79 -6.02
CA VAL A 80 17.38 -2.65 -7.16
C VAL A 80 17.05 -1.97 -8.49
N ALA A 81 15.95 -1.23 -8.56
CA ALA A 81 15.56 -0.49 -9.75
C ALA A 81 16.33 0.83 -9.95
N GLY A 82 17.07 1.29 -8.93
CA GLY A 82 17.77 2.58 -8.95
C GLY A 82 16.84 3.79 -8.81
N VAL A 83 15.67 3.62 -8.17
CA VAL A 83 14.66 4.68 -7.97
C VAL A 83 14.83 5.29 -6.58
N PRO A 84 14.94 6.62 -6.45
CA PRO A 84 14.96 7.29 -5.14
C PRO A 84 13.68 6.99 -4.35
N CYS A 85 13.82 6.50 -3.13
CA CYS A 85 12.71 5.99 -2.32
C CYS A 85 12.79 6.47 -0.88
N ASP A 86 11.77 7.20 -0.44
CA ASP A 86 11.48 7.45 0.97
C ASP A 86 10.47 6.41 1.48
N ALA A 87 10.49 6.14 2.79
CA ALA A 87 9.53 5.24 3.41
C ALA A 87 9.04 5.80 4.74
N VAL A 88 7.75 5.70 4.99
CA VAL A 88 7.12 6.24 6.19
C VAL A 88 6.08 5.27 6.75
N ASP A 89 6.11 5.09 8.08
CA ASP A 89 5.04 4.45 8.85
C ASP A 89 4.20 5.56 9.49
N VAL A 90 2.89 5.47 9.31
CA VAL A 90 1.93 6.44 9.84
C VAL A 90 0.92 5.73 10.71
N GLU A 91 0.81 6.12 11.99
CA GLU A 91 -0.27 5.65 12.85
C GLU A 91 -1.52 6.51 12.64
N HIS A 92 -2.63 5.90 12.22
CA HIS A 92 -3.88 6.57 11.96
C HIS A 92 -5.09 5.63 12.05
N GLU A 93 -6.22 6.13 12.57
CA GLU A 93 -7.47 5.35 12.69
C GLU A 93 -8.08 5.00 11.34
N HIS A 94 -7.91 5.87 10.35
CA HIS A 94 -8.46 5.72 9.01
C HIS A 94 -7.37 5.65 7.94
N PRO A 95 -7.02 4.46 7.45
CA PRO A 95 -5.92 4.29 6.50
C PRO A 95 -6.03 5.15 5.24
N TYR A 96 -7.24 5.32 4.68
CA TYR A 96 -7.43 6.13 3.48
C TYR A 96 -7.07 7.61 3.71
N GLN A 97 -7.38 8.17 4.89
CA GLN A 97 -7.02 9.54 5.23
C GLN A 97 -5.52 9.70 5.34
N ALA A 98 -4.86 8.79 6.07
CA ALA A 98 -3.41 8.79 6.20
C ALA A 98 -2.70 8.73 4.84
N ILE A 99 -3.20 7.94 3.91
CA ILE A 99 -2.67 7.84 2.54
C ILE A 99 -2.79 9.20 1.83
N ILE A 100 -3.98 9.81 1.85
CA ILE A 100 -4.23 11.09 1.18
C ILE A 100 -3.39 12.21 1.80
N GLU A 101 -3.38 12.32 3.13
CA GLU A 101 -2.59 13.33 3.86
C GLU A 101 -1.09 13.15 3.61
N THR A 102 -0.60 11.91 3.58
CA THR A 102 0.81 11.63 3.26
C THR A 102 1.16 12.08 1.85
N ALA A 103 0.28 11.83 0.87
CA ALA A 103 0.49 12.29 -0.50
C ALA A 103 0.61 13.82 -0.56
N GLN A 104 -0.30 14.52 0.08
CA GLN A 104 -0.33 15.98 0.11
C GLN A 104 0.89 16.56 0.85
N ASN A 105 1.16 16.08 2.07
CA ASN A 105 2.25 16.58 2.92
C ASN A 105 3.64 16.32 2.33
N ARG A 106 3.79 15.25 1.53
CA ARG A 106 5.04 14.91 0.85
C ARG A 106 5.15 15.50 -0.55
N GLY A 107 4.11 16.19 -1.03
CA GLY A 107 4.07 16.76 -2.38
C GLY A 107 4.10 15.69 -3.47
N CYS A 108 3.43 14.55 -3.22
CA CYS A 108 3.24 13.54 -4.25
C CYS A 108 2.18 14.01 -5.25
N ASP A 109 2.45 13.79 -6.52
CA ASP A 109 1.58 14.19 -7.63
C ASP A 109 0.80 13.03 -8.25
N ALA A 110 1.02 11.80 -7.75
CA ALA A 110 0.21 10.62 -8.01
C ALA A 110 0.24 9.66 -6.82
N ILE A 111 -0.81 8.83 -6.70
CA ILE A 111 -0.88 7.68 -5.80
C ILE A 111 -1.04 6.44 -6.68
N LEU A 112 -0.16 5.44 -6.54
CA LEU A 112 -0.34 4.14 -7.18
C LEU A 112 -0.54 3.08 -6.09
N MET A 113 -1.68 2.42 -6.09
CA MET A 113 -2.06 1.46 -5.05
C MET A 113 -2.73 0.21 -5.61
N ALA A 114 -2.68 -0.87 -4.84
CA ALA A 114 -3.37 -2.10 -5.17
C ALA A 114 -4.90 -1.91 -5.16
N SER A 115 -5.61 -2.66 -6.00
CA SER A 115 -7.08 -2.61 -6.07
C SER A 115 -7.76 -3.09 -4.79
N HIS A 116 -7.10 -3.91 -3.96
CA HIS A 116 -7.56 -4.37 -2.65
C HIS A 116 -6.36 -4.76 -1.78
N GLY A 117 -6.59 -4.86 -0.46
CA GLY A 117 -5.59 -5.28 0.51
C GLY A 117 -5.75 -6.73 0.93
N ARG A 118 -5.30 -7.05 2.17
CA ARG A 118 -5.31 -8.41 2.75
C ARG A 118 -6.66 -9.09 2.83
N HIS A 119 -7.73 -8.33 2.94
CA HIS A 119 -9.09 -8.83 3.11
C HIS A 119 -9.90 -8.86 1.81
N GLY A 120 -9.27 -8.56 0.68
CA GLY A 120 -9.92 -8.60 -0.63
C GLY A 120 -10.16 -10.02 -1.10
N MET A 121 -11.41 -10.46 -1.16
CA MET A 121 -11.80 -11.84 -1.49
C MET A 121 -12.12 -12.06 -2.97
N SER A 122 -12.13 -11.01 -3.80
CA SER A 122 -12.54 -11.13 -5.21
C SER A 122 -11.79 -10.16 -6.11
N ALA A 123 -11.27 -10.67 -7.22
CA ALA A 123 -10.61 -9.88 -8.27
C ALA A 123 -11.56 -8.88 -8.98
N ILE A 124 -12.83 -8.84 -8.62
CA ILE A 124 -13.87 -8.04 -9.28
C ILE A 124 -14.21 -6.78 -8.50
N VAL A 125 -14.04 -6.77 -7.16
CA VAL A 125 -14.46 -5.67 -6.29
C VAL A 125 -13.25 -4.87 -5.83
N LEU A 126 -13.34 -3.54 -5.88
CA LEU A 126 -12.37 -2.65 -5.24
C LEU A 126 -12.46 -2.79 -3.72
N GLY A 127 -11.32 -2.85 -3.06
CA GLY A 127 -11.25 -2.82 -1.61
C GLY A 127 -11.81 -1.52 -1.04
N SER A 128 -12.32 -1.58 0.18
CA SER A 128 -12.97 -0.43 0.84
C SER A 128 -12.03 0.77 0.96
N GLU A 129 -10.77 0.56 1.31
CA GLU A 129 -9.79 1.64 1.45
C GLU A 129 -9.43 2.24 0.08
N THR A 130 -9.26 1.41 -0.95
CA THR A 130 -9.01 1.89 -2.31
C THR A 130 -10.17 2.73 -2.82
N LEU A 131 -11.41 2.29 -2.57
CA LEU A 131 -12.61 3.06 -2.95
C LEU A 131 -12.67 4.41 -2.21
N LYS A 132 -12.35 4.44 -0.92
CA LYS A 132 -12.33 5.70 -0.15
C LYS A 132 -11.24 6.65 -0.65
N VAL A 133 -10.04 6.15 -0.94
CA VAL A 133 -8.97 6.96 -1.52
C VAL A 133 -9.42 7.55 -2.87
N LEU A 134 -10.01 6.75 -3.76
CA LEU A 134 -10.54 7.20 -5.05
C LEU A 134 -11.61 8.30 -4.90
N THR A 135 -12.46 8.19 -3.86
CA THR A 135 -13.58 9.12 -3.66
C THR A 135 -13.13 10.46 -3.05
N HIS A 136 -12.09 10.45 -2.20
CA HIS A 136 -11.74 11.61 -1.39
C HIS A 136 -10.43 12.29 -1.79
N SER A 137 -9.60 11.64 -2.61
CA SER A 137 -8.31 12.21 -3.01
C SER A 137 -8.46 13.26 -4.11
N ILE A 138 -7.73 14.35 -3.96
CA ILE A 138 -7.50 15.34 -5.03
C ILE A 138 -6.25 15.03 -5.86
N VAL A 139 -5.42 14.11 -5.37
CA VAL A 139 -4.24 13.62 -6.10
C VAL A 139 -4.68 12.51 -7.07
N PRO A 140 -4.22 12.50 -8.32
CA PRO A 140 -4.49 11.42 -9.27
C PRO A 140 -4.13 10.03 -8.73
N ILE A 141 -4.99 9.03 -9.02
CA ILE A 141 -4.82 7.67 -8.51
C ILE A 141 -4.69 6.69 -9.65
N ILE A 142 -3.67 5.84 -9.57
CA ILE A 142 -3.46 4.69 -10.44
C ILE A 142 -3.76 3.43 -9.63
N VAL A 143 -4.74 2.64 -10.06
CA VAL A 143 -5.12 1.41 -9.36
C VAL A 143 -4.51 0.21 -10.08
N TYR A 144 -3.60 -0.48 -9.39
CA TYR A 144 -3.03 -1.72 -9.88
C TYR A 144 -3.98 -2.89 -9.64
N ARG A 145 -4.25 -3.65 -10.69
CA ARG A 145 -4.95 -4.93 -10.64
C ARG A 145 -4.06 -6.02 -11.20
N GLN A 146 -4.05 -7.16 -10.53
CA GLN A 146 -3.35 -8.31 -11.09
C GLN A 146 -4.03 -8.70 -12.43
N PRO A 147 -3.26 -8.82 -13.53
CA PRO A 147 -3.79 -9.33 -14.78
C PRO A 147 -4.40 -10.72 -14.58
N ARG A 148 -5.59 -10.96 -15.12
CA ARG A 148 -6.13 -12.31 -15.17
C ARG A 148 -5.28 -13.12 -16.15
N ALA A 149 -4.90 -14.34 -15.77
CA ALA A 149 -4.32 -15.28 -16.72
C ALA A 149 -5.28 -15.39 -17.93
N SER A 150 -4.77 -15.14 -19.14
CA SER A 150 -5.59 -15.29 -20.32
C SER A 150 -6.03 -16.75 -20.46
N ILE A 151 -7.21 -17.00 -21.04
CA ILE A 151 -7.70 -18.37 -21.30
C ILE A 151 -6.67 -19.20 -22.06
N ALA A 152 -5.86 -18.56 -22.92
CA ALA A 152 -4.75 -19.20 -23.64
C ALA A 152 -3.61 -19.69 -22.70
N GLN A 153 -3.34 -18.98 -21.60
CA GLN A 153 -2.32 -19.43 -20.60
C GLN A 153 -2.84 -20.56 -19.72
N LEU A 154 -4.14 -20.60 -19.43
CA LEU A 154 -4.78 -21.69 -18.69
C LEU A 154 -4.84 -22.99 -19.56
N ALA A 155 -5.07 -22.86 -20.87
CA ALA A 155 -5.10 -23.99 -21.78
C ALA A 155 -3.70 -24.57 -22.07
N ALA A 156 -2.63 -23.78 -21.92
CA ALA A 156 -1.26 -24.25 -22.11
C ALA A 156 -0.67 -24.96 -20.87
N ALA A 157 -1.36 -24.92 -19.72
CA ALA A 157 -0.94 -25.54 -18.45
C ALA A 157 -1.70 -26.85 -18.15
N SER A 158 -2.61 -27.28 -19.04
CA SER A 158 -3.35 -28.53 -19.00
C SER A 158 -2.75 -29.57 -19.96
#